data_8a8802c91b0fbd419a2ef80c1467c50e
#
_entry.id   8a8802c91b0fbd419a2ef80c1467c50e
#
_cell.length_a   1.000
_cell.length_b   1.000
_cell.length_c   1.000
_cell.angle_alpha   90.00
_cell.angle_beta   90.00
_cell.angle_gamma   90.00
#
_symmetry.space_group_name_H-M   'P 1'
#
loop_
_entity.id
_entity.type
_entity.pdbx_description
1 polymer ?
#
loop_
_entity_poly.entity_id
_entity_poly.type
_entity_poly.pdbx_seq_one_letter_code
_entity_poly.pdbx_strand_id
1 'polypeptide(L)'
;MKAAIIGSSNLGLNGIAERNVIQIAESLTNKGYEVTIFTQPDYDNDHTPTGTFRVNRTIFRMDMFARKTFIHLTNGISVGLIGLFSFDLFYKELIDYDLYYFTSPNMLFARMSRYFYRNHKHPVIILGNQGTYFEYLNRKFMEKPVINLLNSIIFHYLNRIDLKIQVQNRFQREFYRNLGVPSGILIDVPIYNLNYNRFYTDTGKKYSVIYNYGVPSFKWNRIITKTVKRFDNLTFIFISYRKKTGKYLKKLSKARNVRLFENPEEDLKYDLLASSDVMINLSKYEPLNASYLEAPLSGLPLLTTNIYSAPELPSGISQNIKMVGKAGTAVMSNFIEKYRDMKTVNPVSYAFLKDDIRRKSLNHFRMNANHAISKLFDNPYSREKISIVTASLNEAGNIKIWLDQIFRTVEMNSIDSINEIVIVDDGSKDGTVEIIEEYRKANTKISINLVKRHKKMGTLDAQIAGARAAKNPYILVMDCDLQHPVEYIKDFVEKFKEGYSVVIGSRYIVGSKNNWEYKREIISRIATAIAHAMFLFTMKIKDPLSGYFLCRREMLASLKPYRSMYKPLLYLLIFNNKIKDIREIPIEMRSRPSGESKIVNNYTKTVAMYSREILIYYTEYNKAKWKI
;
A
#
# COMPACT_ATOMS: atom_id res chain seq x y z
N MET A 1 4.42 -2.64 -21.18
CA MET A 1 4.86 -2.62 -19.78
C MET A 1 5.12 -4.05 -19.32
N LYS A 2 6.14 -4.26 -18.50
CA LYS A 2 6.50 -5.59 -17.99
C LYS A 2 6.17 -5.71 -16.51
N ALA A 3 5.62 -6.84 -16.08
CA ALA A 3 5.33 -7.10 -14.68
C ALA A 3 5.99 -8.40 -14.21
N ALA A 4 6.63 -8.36 -13.05
CA ALA A 4 7.20 -9.51 -12.37
C ALA A 4 6.34 -9.92 -11.17
N ILE A 5 5.93 -11.17 -11.10
CA ILE A 5 5.32 -11.76 -9.91
C ILE A 5 6.37 -12.68 -9.27
N ILE A 6 6.74 -12.37 -8.02
CA ILE A 6 7.81 -13.08 -7.32
C ILE A 6 7.20 -13.81 -6.12
N GLY A 7 7.21 -15.13 -6.19
CA GLY A 7 6.60 -15.99 -5.19
C GLY A 7 7.46 -17.19 -4.81
N SER A 8 7.32 -17.63 -3.57
CA SER A 8 7.94 -18.86 -3.07
C SER A 8 7.03 -20.09 -3.19
N SER A 9 5.85 -19.92 -3.79
CA SER A 9 4.86 -20.99 -3.91
C SER A 9 5.14 -21.87 -5.11
N ASN A 10 4.83 -23.15 -4.99
CA ASN A 10 4.86 -24.10 -6.07
C ASN A 10 3.54 -24.03 -6.84
N LEU A 11 3.54 -23.55 -8.09
CA LEU A 11 2.34 -23.39 -8.91
C LEU A 11 1.63 -24.71 -9.29
N GLY A 12 2.28 -25.86 -9.08
CA GLY A 12 1.66 -27.18 -9.29
C GLY A 12 0.79 -27.65 -8.12
N LEU A 13 0.77 -26.92 -7.00
CA LEU A 13 -0.13 -27.20 -5.89
C LEU A 13 -1.42 -26.38 -6.04
N ASN A 14 -2.57 -27.02 -6.11
CA ASN A 14 -3.89 -26.36 -6.20
C ASN A 14 -4.29 -25.64 -4.90
N GLY A 15 -3.34 -24.90 -4.30
CA GLY A 15 -3.57 -24.11 -3.10
C GLY A 15 -4.16 -22.74 -3.38
N ILE A 16 -4.71 -22.08 -2.36
CA ILE A 16 -5.27 -20.72 -2.48
C ILE A 16 -4.20 -19.70 -2.85
N ALA A 17 -2.98 -19.85 -2.33
CA ALA A 17 -1.87 -18.94 -2.62
C ALA A 17 -1.46 -19.00 -4.11
N GLU A 18 -1.44 -20.19 -4.68
CA GLU A 18 -1.09 -20.43 -6.07
C GLU A 18 -2.13 -19.85 -7.01
N ARG A 19 -3.41 -20.07 -6.72
CA ARG A 19 -4.52 -19.52 -7.51
C ARG A 19 -4.57 -18.01 -7.49
N ASN A 20 -4.22 -17.38 -6.37
CA ASN A 20 -4.11 -15.94 -6.30
C ASN A 20 -2.99 -15.38 -7.18
N VAL A 21 -1.87 -16.08 -7.26
CA VAL A 21 -0.77 -15.71 -8.17
C VAL A 21 -1.26 -15.73 -9.60
N ILE A 22 -1.96 -16.79 -10.02
CA ILE A 22 -2.54 -16.92 -11.36
C ILE A 22 -3.55 -15.81 -11.63
N GLN A 23 -4.48 -15.56 -10.72
CA GLN A 23 -5.50 -14.51 -10.88
C GLN A 23 -4.89 -13.11 -10.99
N ILE A 24 -3.82 -12.83 -10.25
CA ILE A 24 -3.08 -11.58 -10.35
C ILE A 24 -2.37 -11.49 -11.70
N ALA A 25 -1.76 -12.59 -12.18
CA ALA A 25 -1.12 -12.64 -13.49
C ALA A 25 -2.11 -12.38 -14.63
N GLU A 26 -3.26 -13.02 -14.60
CA GLU A 26 -4.36 -12.81 -15.57
C GLU A 26 -4.85 -11.35 -15.52
N SER A 27 -5.04 -10.79 -14.34
CA SER A 27 -5.49 -9.40 -14.18
C SER A 27 -4.48 -8.40 -14.72
N LEU A 28 -3.18 -8.65 -14.56
CA LEU A 28 -2.11 -7.82 -15.14
C LEU A 28 -2.04 -7.98 -16.66
N THR A 29 -2.17 -9.19 -17.18
CA THR A 29 -2.21 -9.45 -18.62
C THR A 29 -3.40 -8.75 -19.28
N ASN A 30 -4.59 -8.78 -18.66
CA ASN A 30 -5.77 -8.08 -19.14
C ASN A 30 -5.59 -6.54 -19.12
N LYS A 31 -4.68 -6.01 -18.31
CA LYS A 31 -4.28 -4.60 -18.30
C LYS A 31 -3.15 -4.26 -19.27
N GLY A 32 -2.70 -5.22 -20.10
CA GLY A 32 -1.69 -5.03 -21.12
C GLY A 32 -0.24 -5.17 -20.63
N TYR A 33 -0.01 -5.83 -19.50
CA TYR A 33 1.34 -6.16 -19.04
C TYR A 33 1.83 -7.47 -19.66
N GLU A 34 3.11 -7.51 -20.05
CA GLU A 34 3.85 -8.75 -20.28
C GLU A 34 4.26 -9.30 -18.90
N VAL A 35 3.66 -10.42 -18.48
CA VAL A 35 3.81 -10.93 -17.12
C VAL A 35 4.80 -12.09 -17.06
N THR A 36 5.76 -12.02 -16.14
CA THR A 36 6.67 -13.13 -15.80
C THR A 36 6.48 -13.52 -14.33
N ILE A 37 6.22 -14.80 -14.09
CA ILE A 37 6.10 -15.36 -12.75
C ILE A 37 7.41 -16.06 -12.38
N PHE A 38 8.06 -15.59 -11.32
CA PHE A 38 9.25 -16.22 -10.73
C PHE A 38 8.81 -17.08 -9.54
N THR A 39 8.97 -18.40 -9.66
CA THR A 39 8.48 -19.36 -8.68
C THR A 39 9.46 -20.50 -8.43
N GLN A 40 9.19 -21.34 -7.44
CA GLN A 40 9.99 -22.53 -7.15
C GLN A 40 9.78 -23.61 -8.22
N PRO A 41 10.82 -24.41 -8.53
CA PRO A 41 10.67 -25.56 -9.41
C PRO A 41 9.74 -26.60 -8.79
N ASP A 42 8.91 -27.20 -9.62
CA ASP A 42 8.08 -28.33 -9.26
C ASP A 42 8.91 -29.62 -9.21
N TYR A 43 8.70 -30.46 -8.20
CA TYR A 43 9.37 -31.73 -8.06
C TYR A 43 8.58 -32.91 -8.57
N ASP A 44 7.26 -32.80 -8.65
CA ASP A 44 6.38 -33.94 -8.89
C ASP A 44 5.45 -33.81 -10.11
N ASN A 45 5.26 -32.63 -10.70
CA ASN A 45 4.36 -32.46 -11.87
C ASN A 45 4.75 -31.28 -12.75
N ASP A 46 4.89 -31.51 -14.03
CA ASP A 46 5.17 -30.52 -15.08
C ASP A 46 3.91 -29.74 -15.54
N HIS A 47 2.92 -29.60 -14.69
CA HIS A 47 1.73 -28.81 -14.99
C HIS A 47 2.05 -27.31 -14.91
N THR A 48 2.51 -26.76 -16.02
CA THR A 48 2.54 -25.33 -16.22
C THR A 48 1.10 -24.86 -16.48
N PRO A 49 0.56 -23.92 -15.69
CA PRO A 49 -0.76 -23.38 -15.99
C PRO A 49 -0.76 -22.83 -17.43
N THR A 50 -1.73 -23.24 -18.24
CA THR A 50 -1.94 -22.68 -19.57
C THR A 50 -2.46 -21.26 -19.41
N GLY A 51 -1.62 -20.28 -19.68
CA GLY A 51 -1.95 -18.86 -19.58
C GLY A 51 -1.04 -18.02 -20.48
N THR A 52 -1.40 -16.76 -20.66
CA THR A 52 -0.66 -15.78 -21.47
C THR A 52 0.54 -15.17 -20.73
N PHE A 53 1.11 -15.85 -19.76
CA PHE A 53 2.24 -15.38 -18.93
C PHE A 53 3.41 -16.38 -18.98
N ARG A 54 4.63 -15.88 -18.78
CA ARG A 54 5.84 -16.69 -18.71
C ARG A 54 6.10 -17.16 -17.27
N VAL A 55 6.59 -18.39 -17.11
CA VAL A 55 7.00 -18.94 -15.80
C VAL A 55 8.50 -19.19 -15.79
N ASN A 56 9.24 -18.52 -14.90
CA ASN A 56 10.67 -18.72 -14.68
C ASN A 56 10.90 -19.43 -13.34
N ARG A 57 11.45 -20.65 -13.39
CA ARG A 57 11.70 -21.50 -12.22
C ARG A 57 13.18 -21.54 -11.81
N THR A 58 14.05 -20.86 -12.53
CA THR A 58 15.50 -20.97 -12.37
C THR A 58 16.00 -20.23 -11.13
N ILE A 59 15.43 -19.07 -10.85
CA ILE A 59 15.90 -18.17 -9.79
C ILE A 59 15.87 -18.79 -8.41
N PHE A 60 14.90 -19.65 -8.10
CA PHE A 60 14.76 -20.24 -6.76
C PHE A 60 15.43 -21.62 -6.58
N ARG A 61 16.14 -22.13 -7.59
CA ARG A 61 16.85 -23.43 -7.43
C ARG A 61 17.91 -23.40 -6.34
N MET A 62 18.67 -22.33 -6.24
CA MET A 62 19.70 -22.16 -5.19
C MET A 62 19.12 -21.94 -3.79
N ASP A 63 17.97 -21.28 -3.70
CA ASP A 63 17.30 -21.04 -2.42
C ASP A 63 16.77 -22.32 -1.77
N MET A 64 16.55 -23.36 -2.54
CA MET A 64 16.13 -24.66 -2.01
C MET A 64 17.21 -25.32 -1.16
N PHE A 65 18.48 -25.12 -1.48
CA PHE A 65 19.58 -25.60 -0.65
C PHE A 65 19.60 -24.84 0.70
N ALA A 66 19.47 -23.53 0.64
CA ALA A 66 19.35 -22.70 1.84
C ALA A 66 18.10 -23.04 2.67
N ARG A 67 16.97 -23.34 2.02
CA ARG A 67 15.73 -23.75 2.67
C ARG A 67 15.86 -25.08 3.42
N LYS A 68 16.48 -26.09 2.83
CA LYS A 68 16.69 -27.39 3.52
C LYS A 68 17.64 -27.26 4.72
N THR A 69 18.68 -26.48 4.59
CA THR A 69 19.69 -26.30 5.64
C THR A 69 19.13 -25.48 6.82
N PHE A 70 18.32 -24.46 6.57
CA PHE A 70 17.77 -23.58 7.60
C PHE A 70 16.48 -24.09 8.25
N ILE A 71 15.62 -24.85 7.56
CA ILE A 71 14.40 -25.43 8.14
C ILE A 71 14.75 -26.38 9.31
N HIS A 72 15.89 -27.07 9.25
CA HIS A 72 16.34 -27.95 10.33
C HIS A 72 16.84 -27.20 11.56
N LEU A 73 17.33 -25.97 11.42
CA LEU A 73 17.90 -25.18 12.52
C LEU A 73 16.88 -24.28 13.25
N THR A 74 15.83 -23.85 12.60
CA THR A 74 14.99 -22.77 13.15
C THR A 74 13.53 -22.78 12.67
N ASN A 75 12.78 -23.82 12.84
CA ASN A 75 11.31 -23.89 12.57
C ASN A 75 10.62 -22.53 12.24
N GLY A 76 10.91 -21.90 11.11
CA GLY A 76 10.23 -20.66 10.69
C GLY A 76 11.09 -19.51 10.19
N ILE A 77 12.38 -19.44 10.52
CA ILE A 77 13.28 -18.36 10.02
C ILE A 77 13.62 -18.53 8.53
N SER A 78 13.41 -19.71 7.96
CA SER A 78 13.70 -20.03 6.56
C SER A 78 12.97 -19.13 5.55
N VAL A 79 11.77 -18.65 5.86
CA VAL A 79 11.01 -17.77 4.96
C VAL A 79 11.69 -16.40 4.80
N GLY A 80 12.34 -15.90 5.84
CA GLY A 80 13.04 -14.62 5.79
C GLY A 80 14.32 -14.63 4.95
N LEU A 81 14.94 -15.79 4.72
CA LEU A 81 16.21 -15.93 4.01
C LEU A 81 16.05 -16.32 2.54
N ILE A 82 14.85 -16.65 2.09
CA ILE A 82 14.57 -16.93 0.67
C ILE A 82 14.98 -15.71 -0.16
N GLY A 83 15.76 -15.93 -1.19
CA GLY A 83 16.22 -14.88 -2.09
C GLY A 83 17.52 -14.19 -1.65
N LEU A 84 18.18 -14.62 -0.58
CA LEU A 84 19.43 -14.00 -0.14
C LEU A 84 20.52 -14.04 -1.23
N PHE A 85 20.66 -15.14 -1.92
CA PHE A 85 21.65 -15.35 -2.99
C PHE A 85 21.07 -15.12 -4.39
N SER A 86 19.76 -15.30 -4.59
CA SER A 86 19.12 -15.20 -5.90
C SER A 86 19.29 -13.82 -6.54
N PHE A 87 19.32 -12.75 -5.75
CA PHE A 87 19.46 -11.41 -6.30
C PHE A 87 20.83 -11.17 -6.96
N ASP A 88 21.92 -11.65 -6.35
CA ASP A 88 23.26 -11.44 -6.89
C ASP A 88 23.51 -12.25 -8.17
N LEU A 89 22.91 -13.45 -8.25
CA LEU A 89 23.06 -14.35 -9.38
C LEU A 89 22.18 -13.94 -10.58
N PHE A 90 20.98 -13.44 -10.31
CA PHE A 90 19.95 -13.21 -11.33
C PHE A 90 19.48 -11.76 -11.37
N TYR A 91 20.27 -10.80 -10.88
CA TYR A 91 19.81 -9.41 -10.78
C TYR A 91 19.43 -8.82 -12.14
N LYS A 92 20.14 -9.18 -13.22
CA LYS A 92 19.84 -8.70 -14.57
C LYS A 92 18.46 -9.12 -15.06
N GLU A 93 18.02 -10.32 -14.69
CA GLU A 93 16.68 -10.83 -15.03
C GLU A 93 15.57 -10.21 -14.17
N LEU A 94 15.94 -9.74 -12.97
CA LEU A 94 14.99 -9.24 -11.97
C LEU A 94 14.77 -7.73 -12.00
N ILE A 95 15.63 -6.94 -12.65
CA ILE A 95 15.61 -5.47 -12.49
C ILE A 95 14.94 -4.71 -13.63
N ASP A 96 14.43 -5.39 -14.65
CA ASP A 96 13.90 -4.78 -15.88
C ASP A 96 12.37 -4.93 -16.00
N TYR A 97 11.65 -4.57 -14.93
CA TYR A 97 10.20 -4.58 -14.89
C TYR A 97 9.67 -3.25 -14.38
N ASP A 98 8.49 -2.87 -14.87
CA ASP A 98 7.77 -1.65 -14.47
C ASP A 98 6.98 -1.88 -13.17
N LEU A 99 6.56 -3.14 -12.91
CA LEU A 99 5.79 -3.54 -11.76
C LEU A 99 6.32 -4.83 -11.15
N TYR A 100 6.41 -4.87 -9.82
CA TYR A 100 6.75 -6.06 -9.04
C TYR A 100 5.66 -6.41 -8.05
N TYR A 101 5.20 -7.64 -8.10
CA TYR A 101 4.30 -8.19 -7.08
C TYR A 101 5.03 -9.28 -6.30
N PHE A 102 5.33 -9.02 -5.03
CA PHE A 102 5.90 -10.01 -4.12
C PHE A 102 4.80 -10.71 -3.35
N THR A 103 4.72 -12.02 -3.41
CA THR A 103 3.69 -12.80 -2.69
C THR A 103 3.85 -12.75 -1.17
N SER A 104 5.06 -12.49 -0.69
CA SER A 104 5.36 -12.36 0.74
C SER A 104 6.64 -11.54 0.96
N PRO A 105 6.81 -10.90 2.13
CA PRO A 105 8.06 -10.25 2.50
C PRO A 105 9.16 -11.30 2.72
N ASN A 106 10.30 -11.12 2.06
CA ASN A 106 11.46 -12.00 2.16
C ASN A 106 12.76 -11.24 1.89
N MET A 107 13.91 -11.91 1.96
CA MET A 107 15.20 -11.27 1.73
C MET A 107 15.39 -10.79 0.29
N LEU A 108 14.78 -11.44 -0.70
CA LEU A 108 14.80 -10.95 -2.09
C LEU A 108 14.07 -9.61 -2.19
N PHE A 109 12.88 -9.48 -1.57
CA PHE A 109 12.18 -8.21 -1.45
C PHE A 109 13.05 -7.12 -0.81
N ALA A 110 13.74 -7.43 0.31
CA ALA A 110 14.62 -6.48 0.99
C ALA A 110 15.79 -6.02 0.10
N ARG A 111 16.44 -6.95 -0.61
CA ARG A 111 17.57 -6.66 -1.50
C ARG A 111 17.15 -5.86 -2.72
N MET A 112 16.04 -6.22 -3.34
CA MET A 112 15.49 -5.47 -4.47
C MET A 112 15.03 -4.06 -4.05
N SER A 113 14.38 -3.93 -2.90
CA SER A 113 14.01 -2.63 -2.34
C SER A 113 15.23 -1.73 -2.09
N ARG A 114 16.32 -2.32 -1.56
CA ARG A 114 17.61 -1.62 -1.41
C ARG A 114 18.20 -1.21 -2.76
N TYR A 115 18.15 -2.08 -3.76
CA TYR A 115 18.65 -1.81 -5.11
C TYR A 115 17.89 -0.64 -5.75
N PHE A 116 16.56 -0.68 -5.75
CA PHE A 116 15.72 0.38 -6.31
C PHE A 116 15.96 1.72 -5.62
N TYR A 117 16.01 1.73 -4.30
CA TYR A 117 16.31 2.93 -3.52
C TYR A 117 17.67 3.54 -3.88
N ARG A 118 18.73 2.72 -3.98
CA ARG A 118 20.09 3.19 -4.26
C ARG A 118 20.28 3.67 -5.68
N ASN A 119 19.62 3.05 -6.63
CA ASN A 119 19.74 3.39 -8.06
C ASN A 119 18.66 4.36 -8.54
N HIS A 120 17.89 4.94 -7.62
CA HIS A 120 16.82 5.88 -7.95
C HIS A 120 15.82 5.33 -8.99
N LYS A 121 15.57 4.03 -8.96
CA LYS A 121 14.52 3.37 -9.75
C LYS A 121 13.23 3.31 -8.93
N HIS A 122 12.11 3.61 -9.56
CA HIS A 122 10.79 3.68 -8.92
C HIS A 122 9.75 2.81 -9.64
N PRO A 123 9.98 1.49 -9.74
CA PRO A 123 8.93 0.60 -10.23
C PRO A 123 7.78 0.58 -9.23
N VAL A 124 6.60 0.24 -9.69
CA VAL A 124 5.48 -0.04 -8.78
C VAL A 124 5.75 -1.34 -8.05
N ILE A 125 5.84 -1.29 -6.73
CA ILE A 125 6.08 -2.49 -5.91
C ILE A 125 4.83 -2.79 -5.09
N ILE A 126 4.34 -4.02 -5.20
CA ILE A 126 3.20 -4.52 -4.43
C ILE A 126 3.68 -5.66 -3.56
N LEU A 127 3.49 -5.53 -2.25
CA LEU A 127 3.72 -6.60 -1.30
C LEU A 127 2.39 -7.28 -0.98
N GLY A 128 2.19 -8.46 -1.56
CA GLY A 128 1.05 -9.32 -1.28
C GLY A 128 1.32 -10.19 -0.06
N ASN A 129 0.50 -10.10 0.95
CA ASN A 129 0.63 -10.91 2.17
C ASN A 129 0.00 -12.29 2.01
N GLN A 130 0.42 -13.04 1.02
CA GLN A 130 -0.11 -14.37 0.79
C GLN A 130 0.56 -15.37 1.74
N GLY A 131 -0.15 -15.74 2.80
CA GLY A 131 0.23 -16.84 3.65
C GLY A 131 1.43 -16.59 4.56
N THR A 132 1.60 -15.40 5.08
CA THR A 132 2.73 -15.09 5.95
C THR A 132 2.56 -15.70 7.34
N TYR A 133 3.15 -16.86 7.50
CA TYR A 133 3.54 -17.39 8.81
C TYR A 133 4.40 -16.39 9.61
N PHE A 134 4.94 -15.40 8.91
CA PHE A 134 5.79 -14.34 9.40
C PHE A 134 5.08 -13.44 10.44
N GLU A 135 3.83 -13.06 10.22
CA GLU A 135 3.05 -12.27 11.18
C GLU A 135 2.73 -13.05 12.46
N TYR A 136 2.48 -14.35 12.31
CA TYR A 136 2.29 -15.24 13.45
C TYR A 136 3.57 -15.44 14.26
N LEU A 137 4.70 -15.63 13.59
CA LEU A 137 6.00 -15.71 14.23
C LEU A 137 6.32 -14.41 14.96
N ASN A 138 6.10 -13.27 14.33
CA ASN A 138 6.29 -11.97 14.95
C ASN A 138 5.48 -11.81 16.24
N ARG A 139 4.20 -12.15 16.23
CA ARG A 139 3.37 -12.06 17.44
C ARG A 139 3.82 -13.01 18.55
N LYS A 140 4.27 -14.21 18.19
CA LYS A 140 4.71 -15.22 19.16
C LYS A 140 6.15 -14.98 19.66
N PHE A 141 6.96 -14.28 18.86
CA PHE A 141 8.40 -14.11 19.07
C PHE A 141 8.86 -12.65 18.98
N MET A 142 7.95 -11.68 19.02
CA MET A 142 8.29 -10.23 18.99
C MET A 142 9.32 -9.82 20.05
N GLU A 143 9.43 -10.60 21.13
CA GLU A 143 10.41 -10.40 22.19
C GLU A 143 11.79 -10.97 21.86
N LYS A 144 11.96 -11.68 20.72
CA LYS A 144 13.23 -12.28 20.35
C LYS A 144 14.09 -11.33 19.51
N PRO A 145 15.29 -10.97 19.95
CA PRO A 145 16.18 -10.01 19.26
C PRO A 145 16.44 -10.35 17.79
N VAL A 146 16.59 -11.64 17.47
CA VAL A 146 16.85 -12.11 16.09
C VAL A 146 15.71 -11.80 15.12
N ILE A 147 14.46 -11.92 15.57
CA ILE A 147 13.29 -11.63 14.74
C ILE A 147 13.12 -10.13 14.52
N ASN A 148 13.37 -9.32 15.55
CA ASN A 148 13.38 -7.88 15.42
C ASN A 148 14.49 -7.41 14.46
N LEU A 149 15.66 -8.03 14.50
CA LEU A 149 16.74 -7.73 13.55
C LEU A 149 16.35 -8.09 12.12
N LEU A 150 15.76 -9.27 11.86
CA LEU A 150 15.30 -9.68 10.54
C LEU A 150 14.20 -8.75 10.02
N ASN A 151 13.28 -8.35 10.87
CA ASN A 151 12.25 -7.37 10.54
C ASN A 151 12.86 -6.02 10.16
N SER A 152 13.83 -5.54 10.93
CA SER A 152 14.54 -4.30 10.63
C SER A 152 15.24 -4.35 9.28
N ILE A 153 15.80 -5.49 8.89
CA ILE A 153 16.44 -5.67 7.59
C ILE A 153 15.40 -5.72 6.46
N ILE A 154 14.36 -6.56 6.60
CA ILE A 154 13.35 -6.77 5.54
C ILE A 154 12.56 -5.49 5.29
N PHE A 155 12.19 -4.79 6.36
CA PHE A 155 11.32 -3.62 6.28
C PHE A 155 12.06 -2.28 6.31
N HIS A 156 13.41 -2.30 6.26
CA HIS A 156 14.22 -1.08 6.34
C HIS A 156 13.87 -0.03 5.27
N TYR A 157 13.50 -0.48 4.08
CA TYR A 157 13.17 0.40 2.95
C TYR A 157 11.67 0.63 2.72
N LEU A 158 10.78 0.11 3.56
CA LEU A 158 9.33 0.21 3.39
C LEU A 158 8.82 1.65 3.14
N ASN A 159 9.41 2.61 3.84
CA ASN A 159 9.03 4.02 3.74
C ASN A 159 9.92 4.82 2.77
N ARG A 160 10.74 4.14 1.95
CA ARG A 160 11.73 4.77 1.07
C ARG A 160 11.58 4.39 -0.40
N ILE A 161 10.65 3.52 -0.72
CA ILE A 161 10.32 3.03 -2.07
C ILE A 161 8.83 3.23 -2.32
N ASP A 162 8.43 3.28 -3.59
CA ASP A 162 7.01 3.33 -3.95
C ASP A 162 6.39 1.94 -3.77
N LEU A 163 5.78 1.73 -2.60
CA LEU A 163 5.27 0.45 -2.15
C LEU A 163 3.78 0.51 -1.85
N LYS A 164 3.05 -0.48 -2.33
CA LYS A 164 1.70 -0.81 -1.88
C LYS A 164 1.73 -2.11 -1.11
N ILE A 165 0.99 -2.19 -0.01
CA ILE A 165 0.90 -3.41 0.79
C ILE A 165 -0.53 -3.90 0.78
N GLN A 166 -0.73 -5.08 0.24
CA GLN A 166 -2.00 -5.77 0.30
C GLN A 166 -2.24 -6.28 1.72
N VAL A 167 -3.30 -5.85 2.35
CA VAL A 167 -3.75 -6.36 3.65
C VAL A 167 -5.09 -7.08 3.47
N GLN A 168 -5.22 -8.23 4.11
CA GLN A 168 -6.37 -9.12 3.94
C GLN A 168 -7.29 -9.11 5.17
N ASN A 169 -6.79 -8.60 6.29
CA ASN A 169 -7.52 -8.58 7.54
C ASN A 169 -6.98 -7.49 8.48
N ARG A 170 -7.77 -7.19 9.52
CA ARG A 170 -7.44 -6.15 10.50
C ARG A 170 -6.10 -6.40 11.21
N PHE A 171 -5.75 -7.66 11.47
CA PHE A 171 -4.49 -7.99 12.15
C PHE A 171 -3.27 -7.62 11.31
N GLN A 172 -3.29 -7.92 10.00
CA GLN A 172 -2.23 -7.52 9.07
C GLN A 172 -2.13 -5.99 9.01
N ARG A 173 -3.27 -5.30 8.94
CA ARG A 173 -3.31 -3.84 8.94
C ARG A 173 -2.67 -3.26 10.21
N GLU A 174 -3.03 -3.75 11.39
CA GLU A 174 -2.45 -3.32 12.67
C GLU A 174 -0.96 -3.64 12.77
N PHE A 175 -0.53 -4.79 12.27
CA PHE A 175 0.87 -5.16 12.22
C PHE A 175 1.71 -4.13 11.43
N TYR A 176 1.31 -3.78 10.21
CA TYR A 176 2.04 -2.80 9.41
C TYR A 176 1.96 -1.38 9.98
N ARG A 177 0.84 -0.99 10.57
CA ARG A 177 0.74 0.29 11.31
C ARG A 177 1.75 0.37 12.45
N ASN A 178 1.91 -0.70 13.22
CA ASN A 178 2.90 -0.77 14.31
C ASN A 178 4.34 -0.71 13.81
N LEU A 179 4.61 -1.09 12.57
CA LEU A 179 5.90 -0.87 11.90
C LEU A 179 6.07 0.56 11.35
N GLY A 180 5.10 1.44 11.58
CA GLY A 180 5.14 2.83 11.11
C GLY A 180 4.76 2.99 9.63
N VAL A 181 4.12 2.01 9.02
CA VAL A 181 3.65 2.06 7.63
C VAL A 181 2.42 2.97 7.54
N PRO A 182 2.44 4.00 6.66
CA PRO A 182 1.31 4.88 6.45
C PRO A 182 0.05 4.12 5.99
N SER A 183 -1.12 4.52 6.48
CA SER A 183 -2.39 3.86 6.13
C SER A 183 -2.75 3.96 4.64
N GLY A 184 -2.25 4.98 3.94
CA GLY A 184 -2.52 5.19 2.51
C GLY A 184 -1.88 4.16 1.57
N ILE A 185 -0.84 3.46 2.01
CA ILE A 185 -0.22 2.37 1.26
C ILE A 185 -0.76 0.98 1.63
N LEU A 186 -1.62 0.89 2.65
CA LEU A 186 -2.27 -0.34 3.04
C LEU A 186 -3.57 -0.50 2.27
N ILE A 187 -3.60 -1.43 1.31
CA ILE A 187 -4.76 -1.66 0.44
C ILE A 187 -5.47 -2.91 0.90
N ASP A 188 -6.73 -2.76 1.30
CA ASP A 188 -7.59 -3.90 1.66
C ASP A 188 -8.00 -4.64 0.39
N VAL A 189 -7.36 -5.76 0.18
CA VAL A 189 -7.70 -6.70 -0.87
C VAL A 189 -7.74 -8.08 -0.26
N PRO A 190 -8.90 -8.53 0.15
CA PRO A 190 -9.09 -9.93 0.48
C PRO A 190 -8.82 -10.77 -0.78
N ILE A 191 -8.27 -11.93 -0.57
CA ILE A 191 -8.01 -12.89 -1.65
C ILE A 191 -9.30 -13.64 -1.93
N TYR A 192 -9.74 -13.60 -3.19
CA TYR A 192 -10.96 -14.27 -3.61
C TYR A 192 -10.67 -15.19 -4.79
N ASN A 193 -10.94 -16.46 -4.63
CA ASN A 193 -11.07 -17.37 -5.76
C ASN A 193 -12.55 -17.54 -6.08
N LEU A 194 -12.98 -17.03 -7.23
CA LEU A 194 -14.37 -16.94 -7.61
C LEU A 194 -14.87 -18.11 -8.48
N ASN A 195 -14.03 -19.10 -8.75
CA ASN A 195 -14.44 -20.29 -9.52
C ASN A 195 -15.32 -21.25 -8.70
N TYR A 196 -16.10 -20.70 -7.78
CA TYR A 196 -16.98 -21.44 -6.91
C TYR A 196 -18.38 -21.57 -7.54
N ASN A 197 -18.60 -22.60 -8.36
CA ASN A 197 -19.87 -22.82 -9.08
C ASN A 197 -20.71 -24.00 -8.53
N ARG A 198 -20.42 -24.48 -7.32
CA ARG A 198 -21.15 -25.63 -6.75
C ARG A 198 -22.34 -25.18 -5.93
N PHE A 199 -23.51 -25.78 -6.18
CA PHE A 199 -24.73 -25.53 -5.43
C PHE A 199 -24.87 -26.56 -4.31
N TYR A 200 -25.46 -26.14 -3.18
CA TYR A 200 -25.89 -27.08 -2.17
C TYR A 200 -26.93 -28.01 -2.77
N THR A 201 -26.65 -29.30 -2.69
CA THR A 201 -27.63 -30.36 -2.96
C THR A 201 -27.96 -31.05 -1.65
N ASP A 202 -29.19 -30.91 -1.17
CA ASP A 202 -29.66 -31.77 -0.08
C ASP A 202 -29.78 -33.20 -0.62
N THR A 203 -28.83 -34.03 -0.25
CA THR A 203 -28.78 -35.42 -0.74
C THR A 203 -29.64 -36.35 0.08
N GLY A 204 -30.50 -35.85 1.00
CA GLY A 204 -31.26 -36.66 1.95
C GLY A 204 -30.40 -37.49 2.93
N LYS A 205 -29.09 -37.27 2.89
CA LYS A 205 -28.11 -37.96 3.73
C LYS A 205 -28.15 -37.48 5.18
N LYS A 206 -27.61 -38.29 6.08
CA LYS A 206 -27.43 -37.94 7.50
C LYS A 206 -26.72 -36.59 7.61
N TYR A 207 -27.12 -35.78 8.60
CA TYR A 207 -26.52 -34.50 8.91
C TYR A 207 -24.99 -34.61 9.01
N SER A 208 -24.27 -33.70 8.34
CA SER A 208 -22.83 -33.80 8.19
C SER A 208 -22.09 -32.56 8.68
N VAL A 209 -20.99 -32.78 9.38
CA VAL A 209 -20.10 -31.78 9.93
C VAL A 209 -18.75 -31.88 9.21
N ILE A 210 -18.34 -30.83 8.51
CA ILE A 210 -17.05 -30.83 7.81
C ILE A 210 -15.99 -30.07 8.60
N TYR A 211 -14.81 -30.66 8.70
CA TYR A 211 -13.62 -30.08 9.30
C TYR A 211 -12.57 -29.85 8.22
N ASN A 212 -12.27 -28.58 7.95
CA ASN A 212 -11.06 -28.23 7.22
C ASN A 212 -9.90 -28.23 8.22
N TYR A 213 -9.00 -29.23 8.08
CA TYR A 213 -8.02 -29.54 9.10
C TYR A 213 -6.66 -28.89 8.77
N GLY A 214 -6.44 -27.69 9.32
CA GLY A 214 -5.15 -27.01 9.29
C GLY A 214 -4.11 -27.65 10.24
N VAL A 215 -3.39 -26.87 11.02
CA VAL A 215 -2.40 -27.35 12.00
C VAL A 215 -3.08 -27.61 13.35
N PRO A 216 -3.38 -28.88 13.71
CA PRO A 216 -4.03 -29.15 14.99
C PRO A 216 -3.06 -29.00 16.15
N SER A 217 -3.54 -28.45 17.25
CA SER A 217 -2.88 -28.63 18.54
C SER A 217 -3.39 -29.92 19.22
N PHE A 218 -2.52 -30.55 20.01
CA PHE A 218 -2.88 -31.75 20.79
C PHE A 218 -4.17 -31.56 21.62
N LYS A 219 -4.44 -30.35 22.05
CA LYS A 219 -5.64 -29.97 22.81
C LYS A 219 -6.94 -30.15 22.01
N TRP A 220 -6.91 -29.81 20.72
CA TRP A 220 -8.08 -29.94 19.85
C TRP A 220 -8.46 -31.39 19.57
N ASN A 221 -7.46 -32.28 19.47
CA ASN A 221 -7.68 -33.70 19.23
C ASN A 221 -8.62 -34.32 20.28
N ARG A 222 -8.45 -33.99 21.57
CA ARG A 222 -9.31 -34.48 22.65
C ARG A 222 -10.75 -33.96 22.52
N ILE A 223 -10.89 -32.67 22.16
CA ILE A 223 -12.21 -32.05 22.01
C ILE A 223 -12.94 -32.66 20.81
N ILE A 224 -12.28 -32.79 19.66
CA ILE A 224 -12.83 -33.41 18.44
C ILE A 224 -13.28 -34.86 18.75
N THR A 225 -12.42 -35.67 19.39
CA THR A 225 -12.76 -37.05 19.74
C THR A 225 -14.01 -37.14 20.62
N LYS A 226 -14.13 -36.27 21.61
CA LYS A 226 -15.31 -36.23 22.47
C LYS A 226 -16.57 -35.82 21.69
N THR A 227 -16.46 -34.87 20.79
CA THR A 227 -17.59 -34.41 19.96
C THR A 227 -18.03 -35.51 18.98
N VAL A 228 -17.10 -36.16 18.28
CA VAL A 228 -17.39 -37.25 17.36
C VAL A 228 -18.10 -38.42 18.07
N LYS A 229 -17.66 -38.77 19.29
CA LYS A 229 -18.29 -39.83 20.10
C LYS A 229 -19.68 -39.44 20.62
N ARG A 230 -19.91 -38.15 20.92
CA ARG A 230 -21.23 -37.67 21.40
C ARG A 230 -22.29 -37.73 20.30
N PHE A 231 -21.90 -37.53 19.05
CA PHE A 231 -22.79 -37.46 17.89
C PHE A 231 -22.52 -38.64 16.94
N ASP A 232 -22.75 -39.88 17.40
CA ASP A 232 -22.48 -41.09 16.64
C ASP A 232 -23.43 -41.29 15.44
N ASN A 233 -24.58 -40.61 15.47
CA ASN A 233 -25.60 -40.61 14.42
C ASN A 233 -25.31 -39.54 13.31
N LEU A 234 -24.33 -38.67 13.47
CA LEU A 234 -23.94 -37.67 12.46
C LEU A 234 -22.74 -38.15 11.64
N THR A 235 -22.55 -37.59 10.46
CA THR A 235 -21.35 -37.83 9.64
C THR A 235 -20.33 -36.74 9.87
N PHE A 236 -19.10 -37.10 10.20
CA PHE A 236 -17.96 -36.18 10.33
C PHE A 236 -17.01 -36.35 9.16
N ILE A 237 -16.79 -35.29 8.40
CA ILE A 237 -15.91 -35.26 7.23
C ILE A 237 -14.65 -34.46 7.59
N PHE A 238 -13.49 -35.09 7.43
CA PHE A 238 -12.18 -34.43 7.65
C PHE A 238 -11.44 -34.29 6.32
N ILE A 239 -11.03 -33.07 5.99
CA ILE A 239 -10.16 -32.77 4.86
C ILE A 239 -8.77 -32.46 5.40
N SER A 240 -7.75 -33.14 4.90
CA SER A 240 -6.34 -32.92 5.29
C SER A 240 -5.44 -32.76 4.07
N TYR A 241 -4.61 -31.71 4.05
CA TYR A 241 -3.67 -31.40 2.96
C TYR A 241 -2.23 -31.84 3.26
N ARG A 242 -2.01 -32.69 4.25
CA ARG A 242 -0.67 -33.14 4.62
C ARG A 242 -0.39 -34.53 4.10
N LYS A 243 0.79 -34.72 3.44
CA LYS A 243 1.30 -36.06 3.02
C LYS A 243 1.43 -37.05 4.19
N LYS A 244 1.49 -36.58 5.44
CA LYS A 244 1.48 -37.42 6.66
C LYS A 244 0.33 -36.97 7.55
N THR A 245 -0.85 -37.48 7.27
CA THR A 245 -1.98 -37.35 8.19
C THR A 245 -1.55 -37.88 9.53
N GLY A 246 -1.64 -37.05 10.57
CA GLY A 246 -1.13 -37.44 11.89
C GLY A 246 -1.79 -38.74 12.38
N LYS A 247 -1.04 -39.58 13.10
CA LYS A 247 -1.52 -40.82 13.70
C LYS A 247 -2.91 -40.70 14.35
N TYR A 248 -3.25 -39.50 14.81
CA TYR A 248 -4.53 -39.16 15.40
C TYR A 248 -5.71 -39.25 14.42
N LEU A 249 -5.65 -38.60 13.24
CA LEU A 249 -6.75 -38.63 12.26
C LEU A 249 -6.96 -40.04 11.70
N LYS A 250 -5.88 -40.78 11.46
CA LYS A 250 -5.97 -42.20 11.05
C LYS A 250 -6.61 -43.07 12.12
N LYS A 251 -6.40 -42.77 13.41
CA LYS A 251 -7.09 -43.44 14.50
C LYS A 251 -8.57 -43.05 14.57
N LEU A 252 -8.85 -41.75 14.38
CA LEU A 252 -10.21 -41.21 14.42
C LEU A 252 -11.07 -41.73 13.25
N SER A 253 -10.47 -41.88 12.05
CA SER A 253 -11.17 -42.35 10.84
C SER A 253 -11.64 -43.82 10.92
N LYS A 254 -11.25 -44.58 11.96
CA LYS A 254 -11.79 -45.90 12.24
C LYS A 254 -13.20 -45.86 12.84
N ALA A 255 -13.67 -44.70 13.30
CA ALA A 255 -15.05 -44.58 13.81
C ALA A 255 -16.04 -44.61 12.62
N ARG A 256 -17.18 -45.30 12.81
CA ARG A 256 -18.21 -45.52 11.77
C ARG A 256 -18.78 -44.24 11.16
N ASN A 257 -18.76 -43.17 11.93
CA ASN A 257 -19.33 -41.89 11.57
C ASN A 257 -18.27 -40.88 11.10
N VAL A 258 -17.04 -41.32 10.81
CA VAL A 258 -15.92 -40.46 10.37
C VAL A 258 -15.47 -40.85 8.96
N ARG A 259 -15.36 -39.85 8.08
CA ARG A 259 -14.76 -39.95 6.74
C ARG A 259 -13.57 -39.05 6.66
N LEU A 260 -12.42 -39.56 6.23
CA LEU A 260 -11.19 -38.82 6.06
C LEU A 260 -10.81 -38.77 4.58
N PHE A 261 -10.58 -37.55 4.08
CA PHE A 261 -10.09 -37.26 2.73
C PHE A 261 -8.72 -36.63 2.83
N GLU A 262 -7.69 -37.30 2.30
CA GLU A 262 -6.31 -36.82 2.26
C GLU A 262 -6.01 -36.24 0.89
N ASN A 263 -5.64 -34.96 0.84
CA ASN A 263 -5.38 -34.21 -0.42
C ASN A 263 -6.46 -34.44 -1.49
N PRO A 264 -7.74 -34.21 -1.20
CA PRO A 264 -8.76 -34.38 -2.22
C PRO A 264 -8.49 -33.40 -3.38
N GLU A 265 -8.80 -33.84 -4.59
CA GLU A 265 -8.88 -32.94 -5.73
C GLU A 265 -9.87 -31.81 -5.44
N GLU A 266 -9.67 -30.69 -6.13
CA GLU A 266 -10.42 -29.46 -5.83
C GLU A 266 -11.93 -29.66 -6.01
N ASP A 267 -12.33 -30.31 -7.08
CA ASP A 267 -13.75 -30.61 -7.36
C ASP A 267 -14.38 -31.44 -6.26
N LEU A 268 -13.72 -32.52 -5.84
CA LEU A 268 -14.20 -33.35 -4.73
C LEU A 268 -14.28 -32.54 -3.42
N LYS A 269 -13.32 -31.66 -3.15
CA LYS A 269 -13.37 -30.79 -1.99
C LYS A 269 -14.61 -29.91 -2.00
N TYR A 270 -14.92 -29.29 -3.14
CA TYR A 270 -16.08 -28.40 -3.24
C TYR A 270 -17.38 -29.18 -3.18
N ASP A 271 -17.43 -30.38 -3.70
CA ASP A 271 -18.59 -31.27 -3.56
C ASP A 271 -18.82 -31.67 -2.09
N LEU A 272 -17.75 -31.97 -1.33
CA LEU A 272 -17.82 -32.25 0.09
C LEU A 272 -18.31 -31.03 0.89
N LEU A 273 -17.83 -29.83 0.55
CA LEU A 273 -18.29 -28.60 1.18
C LEU A 273 -19.78 -28.34 0.85
N ALA A 274 -20.16 -28.41 -0.42
CA ALA A 274 -21.53 -28.16 -0.86
C ALA A 274 -22.55 -29.14 -0.25
N SER A 275 -22.14 -30.40 -0.07
CA SER A 275 -22.99 -31.45 0.51
C SER A 275 -22.98 -31.51 2.05
N SER A 276 -22.17 -30.66 2.72
CA SER A 276 -22.11 -30.61 4.19
C SER A 276 -23.13 -29.64 4.78
N ASP A 277 -23.43 -29.80 6.06
CA ASP A 277 -24.38 -28.93 6.76
C ASP A 277 -23.72 -27.81 7.51
N VAL A 278 -22.67 -28.05 8.27
CA VAL A 278 -21.89 -27.02 8.98
C VAL A 278 -20.39 -27.24 8.80
N MET A 279 -19.61 -26.16 8.91
CA MET A 279 -18.17 -26.24 8.89
C MET A 279 -17.57 -25.86 10.24
N ILE A 280 -16.55 -26.61 10.66
CA ILE A 280 -15.77 -26.31 11.86
C ILE A 280 -14.29 -26.19 11.50
N ASN A 281 -13.69 -25.05 11.86
CA ASN A 281 -12.26 -24.82 11.74
C ASN A 281 -11.67 -24.48 13.12
N LEU A 282 -10.87 -25.39 13.65
CA LEU A 282 -10.20 -25.23 14.94
C LEU A 282 -8.74 -24.76 14.79
N SER A 283 -8.40 -24.21 13.68
CA SER A 283 -7.08 -23.63 13.46
C SER A 283 -6.85 -22.46 14.39
N LYS A 284 -5.73 -22.46 15.08
CA LYS A 284 -5.37 -21.33 15.94
C LYS A 284 -4.99 -20.09 15.13
N TYR A 285 -4.40 -20.31 13.98
CA TYR A 285 -3.96 -19.30 13.04
C TYR A 285 -3.80 -19.92 11.64
N GLU A 286 -4.44 -19.34 10.67
CA GLU A 286 -4.23 -19.57 9.25
C GLU A 286 -4.03 -18.21 8.57
N PRO A 287 -2.89 -17.97 7.93
CA PRO A 287 -2.61 -16.68 7.27
C PRO A 287 -3.65 -16.33 6.21
N LEU A 288 -4.02 -17.32 5.39
CA LEU A 288 -5.12 -17.30 4.45
C LEU A 288 -6.24 -18.15 5.03
N ASN A 289 -7.17 -17.54 5.73
CA ASN A 289 -8.26 -18.31 6.30
C ASN A 289 -9.29 -18.68 5.23
N ALA A 290 -8.94 -19.71 4.45
CA ALA A 290 -9.81 -20.28 3.44
C ALA A 290 -11.23 -20.54 3.97
N SER A 291 -11.36 -20.93 5.22
CA SER A 291 -12.66 -21.26 5.82
C SER A 291 -13.62 -20.07 5.88
N TYR A 292 -13.11 -18.83 6.00
CA TYR A 292 -13.97 -17.62 5.94
C TYR A 292 -14.51 -17.33 4.54
N LEU A 293 -13.92 -17.94 3.51
CA LEU A 293 -14.39 -17.86 2.14
C LEU A 293 -15.18 -19.12 1.75
N GLU A 294 -14.60 -20.28 1.99
CA GLU A 294 -15.15 -21.57 1.56
C GLU A 294 -16.46 -21.90 2.25
N ALA A 295 -16.58 -21.67 3.57
CA ALA A 295 -17.81 -21.93 4.28
C ALA A 295 -18.99 -21.06 3.78
N PRO A 296 -18.88 -19.71 3.77
CA PRO A 296 -19.99 -18.89 3.30
C PRO A 296 -20.31 -19.08 1.81
N LEU A 297 -19.30 -19.26 0.96
CA LEU A 297 -19.51 -19.54 -0.47
C LEU A 297 -20.20 -20.89 -0.73
N SER A 298 -20.03 -21.85 0.18
CA SER A 298 -20.76 -23.13 0.17
C SER A 298 -22.10 -23.05 0.90
N GLY A 299 -22.49 -21.88 1.42
CA GLY A 299 -23.70 -21.73 2.24
C GLY A 299 -23.60 -22.36 3.63
N LEU A 300 -22.38 -22.59 4.14
CA LEU A 300 -22.16 -23.27 5.41
C LEU A 300 -22.08 -22.28 6.58
N PRO A 301 -22.87 -22.47 7.64
CA PRO A 301 -22.53 -21.88 8.93
C PRO A 301 -21.14 -22.34 9.40
N LEU A 302 -20.35 -21.42 9.94
CA LEU A 302 -18.95 -21.65 10.34
C LEU A 302 -18.74 -21.45 11.84
N LEU A 303 -18.15 -22.44 12.49
CA LEU A 303 -17.53 -22.28 13.81
C LEU A 303 -16.01 -22.23 13.65
N THR A 304 -15.36 -21.18 14.14
CA THR A 304 -13.89 -21.05 14.03
C THR A 304 -13.25 -20.51 15.30
N THR A 305 -12.03 -20.97 15.57
CA THR A 305 -11.17 -20.44 16.63
C THR A 305 -10.14 -19.45 16.11
N ASN A 306 -10.10 -19.22 14.82
CA ASN A 306 -9.18 -18.30 14.18
C ASN A 306 -9.76 -16.88 14.13
N ILE A 307 -9.70 -16.18 15.26
CA ILE A 307 -10.19 -14.80 15.39
C ILE A 307 -9.26 -13.76 14.78
N TYR A 308 -8.00 -14.14 14.46
CA TYR A 308 -6.98 -13.18 14.04
C TYR A 308 -6.98 -12.91 12.54
N SER A 309 -7.40 -13.85 11.73
CA SER A 309 -7.50 -13.71 10.29
C SER A 309 -8.92 -13.46 9.79
N ALA A 310 -9.83 -13.09 10.69
CA ALA A 310 -11.20 -12.78 10.31
C ALA A 310 -11.22 -11.55 9.37
N PRO A 311 -11.72 -11.67 8.14
CA PRO A 311 -11.96 -10.53 7.28
C PRO A 311 -13.13 -9.69 7.83
N GLU A 312 -13.20 -8.43 7.41
CA GLU A 312 -14.39 -7.62 7.64
C GLU A 312 -15.50 -8.09 6.69
N LEU A 313 -16.49 -8.77 7.25
CA LEU A 313 -17.62 -9.31 6.50
C LEU A 313 -18.91 -8.56 6.81
N PRO A 314 -19.81 -8.36 5.83
CA PRO A 314 -21.13 -7.79 6.06
C PRO A 314 -21.92 -8.56 7.11
N SER A 315 -22.80 -7.89 7.83
CA SER A 315 -23.62 -8.49 8.90
C SER A 315 -24.42 -9.73 8.44
N GLY A 316 -24.93 -9.70 7.20
CA GLY A 316 -25.67 -10.83 6.63
C GLY A 316 -24.86 -12.11 6.41
N ILE A 317 -23.51 -12.02 6.41
CA ILE A 317 -22.59 -13.16 6.34
C ILE A 317 -22.05 -13.46 7.73
N SER A 318 -21.57 -12.43 8.44
CA SER A 318 -20.89 -12.57 9.73
C SER A 318 -21.76 -13.18 10.84
N GLN A 319 -23.08 -12.97 10.80
CA GLN A 319 -24.03 -13.56 11.78
C GLN A 319 -24.04 -15.09 11.77
N ASN A 320 -23.64 -15.72 10.65
CA ASN A 320 -23.56 -17.18 10.51
C ASN A 320 -22.16 -17.74 10.79
N ILE A 321 -21.25 -16.88 11.23
CA ILE A 321 -19.88 -17.25 11.61
C ILE A 321 -19.71 -17.06 13.10
N LYS A 322 -19.57 -18.16 13.84
CA LYS A 322 -19.29 -18.13 15.27
C LYS A 322 -17.77 -18.16 15.51
N MET A 323 -17.23 -17.03 15.93
CA MET A 323 -15.83 -16.92 16.33
C MET A 323 -15.67 -17.11 17.83
N VAL A 324 -14.73 -17.97 18.23
CA VAL A 324 -14.47 -18.25 19.64
C VAL A 324 -12.97 -18.31 19.91
N GLY A 325 -12.49 -17.60 20.93
CA GLY A 325 -11.06 -17.60 21.31
C GLY A 325 -10.60 -18.97 21.84
N LYS A 326 -11.52 -19.71 22.49
CA LYS A 326 -11.30 -21.08 22.96
C LYS A 326 -12.57 -21.88 22.69
N ALA A 327 -12.47 -22.98 21.94
CA ALA A 327 -13.56 -23.91 21.79
C ALA A 327 -13.46 -25.02 22.87
N GLY A 328 -14.59 -25.34 23.46
CA GLY A 328 -14.78 -26.54 24.29
C GLY A 328 -15.76 -27.49 23.64
N THR A 329 -15.89 -28.73 24.16
CA THR A 329 -16.86 -29.70 23.65
C THR A 329 -18.28 -29.12 23.68
N ALA A 330 -18.65 -28.38 24.74
CA ALA A 330 -19.96 -27.75 24.86
C ALA A 330 -20.23 -26.74 23.76
N VAL A 331 -19.27 -25.86 23.46
CA VAL A 331 -19.41 -24.84 22.39
C VAL A 331 -19.62 -25.50 21.03
N MET A 332 -18.87 -26.56 20.74
CA MET A 332 -19.00 -27.30 19.49
C MET A 332 -20.34 -28.03 19.42
N SER A 333 -20.75 -28.70 20.53
CA SER A 333 -22.03 -29.38 20.59
C SER A 333 -23.18 -28.42 20.37
N ASN A 334 -23.24 -27.31 21.10
CA ASN A 334 -24.31 -26.33 20.97
C ASN A 334 -24.39 -25.74 19.55
N PHE A 335 -23.24 -25.56 18.88
CA PHE A 335 -23.22 -25.10 17.50
C PHE A 335 -23.79 -26.15 16.53
N ILE A 336 -23.38 -27.39 16.67
CA ILE A 336 -23.87 -28.50 15.84
C ILE A 336 -25.39 -28.72 16.09
N GLU A 337 -25.83 -28.77 17.35
CA GLU A 337 -27.22 -28.95 17.76
C GLU A 337 -28.11 -27.85 17.18
N LYS A 338 -27.72 -26.59 17.32
CA LYS A 338 -28.47 -25.45 16.78
C LYS A 338 -28.87 -25.64 15.30
N TYR A 339 -27.94 -26.00 14.46
CA TYR A 339 -28.20 -26.11 13.03
C TYR A 339 -28.77 -27.44 12.62
N ARG A 340 -28.48 -28.52 13.37
CA ARG A 340 -29.13 -29.81 13.22
C ARG A 340 -30.62 -29.73 13.55
N ASP A 341 -30.95 -29.11 14.68
CA ASP A 341 -32.34 -28.96 15.11
C ASP A 341 -33.12 -28.07 14.14
N MET A 342 -32.52 -27.01 13.65
CA MET A 342 -33.10 -26.17 12.60
C MET A 342 -33.40 -26.97 11.32
N LYS A 343 -32.48 -27.83 10.85
CA LYS A 343 -32.70 -28.72 9.70
C LYS A 343 -33.80 -29.76 9.96
N THR A 344 -33.83 -30.29 11.17
CA THR A 344 -34.81 -31.33 11.54
C THR A 344 -36.22 -30.77 11.69
N VAL A 345 -36.37 -29.59 12.31
CA VAL A 345 -37.66 -28.95 12.56
C VAL A 345 -38.23 -28.33 11.31
N ASN A 346 -37.39 -27.65 10.51
CA ASN A 346 -37.83 -26.98 9.27
C ASN A 346 -36.75 -27.08 8.19
N PRO A 347 -36.71 -28.18 7.43
CA PRO A 347 -35.72 -28.40 6.37
C PRO A 347 -35.74 -27.30 5.28
N VAL A 348 -36.91 -26.78 4.94
CA VAL A 348 -37.05 -25.73 3.91
C VAL A 348 -36.42 -24.44 4.38
N SER A 349 -36.70 -24.00 5.61
CA SER A 349 -36.05 -22.79 6.17
C SER A 349 -34.53 -22.96 6.30
N TYR A 350 -34.06 -24.18 6.58
CA TYR A 350 -32.64 -24.47 6.64
C TYR A 350 -31.97 -24.39 5.25
N ALA A 351 -32.59 -24.95 4.23
CA ALA A 351 -32.10 -24.84 2.84
C ALA A 351 -32.09 -23.39 2.37
N PHE A 352 -33.15 -22.63 2.70
CA PHE A 352 -33.19 -21.19 2.39
C PHE A 352 -32.10 -20.40 3.09
N LEU A 353 -31.80 -20.68 4.36
CA LEU A 353 -30.66 -20.07 5.08
C LEU A 353 -29.33 -20.32 4.36
N LYS A 354 -29.09 -21.56 3.92
CA LYS A 354 -27.85 -21.90 3.20
C LYS A 354 -27.74 -21.18 1.87
N ASP A 355 -28.82 -21.08 1.11
CA ASP A 355 -28.84 -20.34 -0.15
C ASP A 355 -28.64 -18.84 0.08
N ASP A 356 -29.26 -18.26 1.10
CA ASP A 356 -29.09 -16.85 1.46
C ASP A 356 -27.64 -16.52 1.87
N ILE A 357 -27.00 -17.34 2.70
CA ILE A 357 -25.59 -17.20 3.07
C ILE A 357 -24.74 -17.21 1.80
N ARG A 358 -24.95 -18.17 0.92
CA ARG A 358 -24.19 -18.35 -0.32
C ARG A 358 -24.38 -17.17 -1.28
N ARG A 359 -25.60 -16.76 -1.55
CA ARG A 359 -25.95 -15.66 -2.44
C ARG A 359 -25.32 -14.34 -1.98
N LYS A 360 -25.46 -14.00 -0.70
CA LYS A 360 -24.83 -12.81 -0.09
C LYS A 360 -23.30 -12.86 -0.20
N SER A 361 -22.73 -14.03 -0.02
CA SER A 361 -21.28 -14.23 -0.11
C SER A 361 -20.77 -14.09 -1.54
N LEU A 362 -21.44 -14.71 -2.50
CA LEU A 362 -21.10 -14.57 -3.92
C LEU A 362 -21.16 -13.11 -4.38
N ASN A 363 -22.22 -12.39 -4.00
CA ASN A 363 -22.36 -10.97 -4.35
C ASN A 363 -21.26 -10.13 -3.71
N HIS A 364 -20.99 -10.31 -2.42
CA HIS A 364 -19.96 -9.57 -1.71
C HIS A 364 -18.57 -9.81 -2.31
N PHE A 365 -18.22 -11.07 -2.50
CA PHE A 365 -16.89 -11.43 -2.96
C PHE A 365 -16.66 -11.11 -4.44
N ARG A 366 -17.65 -11.28 -5.32
CA ARG A 366 -17.54 -10.89 -6.75
C ARG A 366 -17.37 -9.39 -6.92
N MET A 367 -18.18 -8.57 -6.23
CA MET A 367 -18.12 -7.11 -6.34
C MET A 367 -16.78 -6.56 -5.83
N ASN A 368 -16.24 -7.14 -4.75
CA ASN A 368 -15.02 -6.63 -4.14
C ASN A 368 -13.73 -7.10 -4.83
N ALA A 369 -13.70 -8.29 -5.44
CA ALA A 369 -12.49 -8.83 -6.04
C ALA A 369 -11.99 -7.98 -7.22
N ASN A 370 -12.84 -7.68 -8.19
CA ASN A 370 -12.44 -6.92 -9.37
C ASN A 370 -12.05 -5.48 -9.01
N HIS A 371 -12.80 -4.84 -8.12
CA HIS A 371 -12.50 -3.48 -7.65
C HIS A 371 -11.22 -3.43 -6.81
N ALA A 372 -11.01 -4.42 -5.95
CA ALA A 372 -9.86 -4.50 -5.09
C ALA A 372 -8.58 -4.82 -5.87
N ILE A 373 -8.65 -5.76 -6.84
CA ILE A 373 -7.52 -6.05 -7.73
C ILE A 373 -7.20 -4.83 -8.59
N SER A 374 -8.22 -4.11 -9.10
CA SER A 374 -8.01 -2.86 -9.83
C SER A 374 -7.25 -1.84 -8.98
N LYS A 375 -7.63 -1.65 -7.72
CA LYS A 375 -6.95 -0.74 -6.79
C LYS A 375 -5.48 -1.08 -6.53
N LEU A 376 -5.10 -2.36 -6.57
CA LEU A 376 -3.69 -2.74 -6.42
C LEU A 376 -2.83 -2.20 -7.56
N PHE A 377 -3.38 -2.21 -8.78
CA PHE A 377 -2.65 -1.85 -9.99
C PHE A 377 -2.89 -0.42 -10.46
N ASP A 378 -3.95 0.23 -10.00
CA ASP A 378 -4.17 1.65 -10.29
C ASP A 378 -3.07 2.47 -9.62
N ASN A 379 -2.39 3.31 -10.39
CA ASN A 379 -1.51 4.30 -9.78
C ASN A 379 -2.39 5.26 -8.96
N PRO A 380 -2.27 5.28 -7.61
CA PRO A 380 -3.14 6.09 -6.77
C PRO A 380 -2.98 7.59 -7.08
N TYR A 381 -1.85 7.97 -7.68
CA TYR A 381 -1.53 9.36 -8.03
C TYR A 381 -1.99 9.75 -9.43
N SER A 382 -2.38 8.78 -10.29
CA SER A 382 -2.80 9.09 -11.67
C SER A 382 -4.10 9.89 -11.76
N ARG A 383 -4.98 9.77 -10.76
CA ARG A 383 -6.27 10.47 -10.68
C ARG A 383 -6.23 11.68 -9.75
N GLU A 384 -5.15 11.87 -9.02
CA GLU A 384 -5.04 12.96 -8.06
C GLU A 384 -4.92 14.30 -8.77
N LYS A 385 -5.60 15.28 -8.21
CA LYS A 385 -5.59 16.65 -8.73
C LYS A 385 -4.62 17.53 -7.93
N ILE A 386 -4.05 18.49 -8.63
CA ILE A 386 -3.02 19.40 -8.12
C ILE A 386 -3.52 20.84 -8.30
N SER A 387 -3.40 21.65 -7.26
CA SER A 387 -3.60 23.09 -7.33
C SER A 387 -2.24 23.80 -7.45
N ILE A 388 -2.09 24.73 -8.37
CA ILE A 388 -0.94 25.64 -8.38
C ILE A 388 -1.20 26.71 -7.32
N VAL A 389 -0.24 26.96 -6.43
CA VAL A 389 -0.34 27.99 -5.38
C VAL A 389 0.76 29.02 -5.57
N THR A 390 0.37 30.29 -5.66
CA THR A 390 1.30 31.42 -5.78
C THR A 390 0.90 32.57 -4.86
N ALA A 391 1.91 33.37 -4.47
CA ALA A 391 1.71 34.65 -3.79
C ALA A 391 1.96 35.78 -4.79
N SER A 392 1.09 36.79 -4.84
CA SER A 392 1.26 37.96 -5.67
C SER A 392 1.25 39.26 -4.84
N LEU A 393 2.05 40.23 -5.28
CA LEU A 393 2.02 41.60 -4.78
C LEU A 393 2.62 42.52 -5.83
N ASN A 394 1.80 43.34 -6.50
CA ASN A 394 2.21 44.25 -7.58
C ASN A 394 2.97 43.51 -8.69
N GLU A 395 2.28 42.57 -9.34
CA GLU A 395 2.83 41.74 -10.43
C GLU A 395 2.06 41.92 -11.76
N ALA A 396 1.41 43.09 -11.97
CA ALA A 396 0.60 43.33 -13.17
C ALA A 396 1.38 43.10 -14.48
N GLY A 397 2.68 43.43 -14.51
CA GLY A 397 3.55 43.20 -15.67
C GLY A 397 3.90 41.73 -15.95
N ASN A 398 3.74 40.82 -14.96
CA ASN A 398 4.14 39.43 -15.07
C ASN A 398 2.93 38.45 -15.04
N ILE A 399 1.90 38.77 -14.27
CA ILE A 399 0.81 37.82 -13.95
C ILE A 399 0.05 37.36 -15.21
N LYS A 400 -0.17 38.25 -16.18
CA LYS A 400 -0.82 37.90 -17.45
C LYS A 400 -0.01 36.86 -18.22
N ILE A 401 1.30 37.13 -18.41
CA ILE A 401 2.21 36.27 -19.15
C ILE A 401 2.30 34.90 -18.43
N TRP A 402 2.38 34.92 -17.10
CA TRP A 402 2.47 33.72 -16.28
C TRP A 402 1.22 32.83 -16.40
N LEU A 403 0.03 33.43 -16.37
CA LEU A 403 -1.24 32.69 -16.58
C LEU A 403 -1.29 32.10 -17.99
N ASP A 404 -1.01 32.88 -19.04
CA ASP A 404 -0.99 32.41 -20.42
C ASP A 404 -0.04 31.23 -20.61
N GLN A 405 1.16 31.29 -20.02
CA GLN A 405 2.15 30.21 -20.10
C GLN A 405 1.66 28.94 -19.38
N ILE A 406 1.02 29.05 -18.21
CA ILE A 406 0.45 27.89 -17.49
C ILE A 406 -0.63 27.24 -18.33
N PHE A 407 -1.60 28.00 -18.82
CA PHE A 407 -2.69 27.44 -19.63
C PHE A 407 -2.17 26.72 -20.87
N ARG A 408 -1.23 27.33 -21.60
CA ARG A 408 -0.57 26.69 -22.75
C ARG A 408 0.16 25.41 -22.36
N THR A 409 0.94 25.44 -21.28
CA THR A 409 1.74 24.28 -20.83
C THR A 409 0.84 23.12 -20.44
N VAL A 410 -0.23 23.39 -19.70
CA VAL A 410 -1.20 22.37 -19.28
C VAL A 410 -1.93 21.77 -20.50
N GLU A 411 -2.33 22.60 -21.45
CA GLU A 411 -3.05 22.15 -22.65
C GLU A 411 -2.12 21.36 -23.59
N MET A 412 -0.95 21.89 -23.95
CA MET A 412 -0.02 21.27 -24.88
C MET A 412 0.52 19.92 -24.37
N ASN A 413 0.68 19.75 -23.05
CA ASN A 413 1.17 18.51 -22.46
C ASN A 413 0.04 17.62 -21.92
N SER A 414 -1.23 17.96 -22.15
CA SER A 414 -2.41 17.21 -21.67
C SER A 414 -2.32 16.87 -20.16
N ILE A 415 -2.01 17.88 -19.33
CA ILE A 415 -1.80 17.71 -17.89
C ILE A 415 -3.16 17.82 -17.16
N ASP A 416 -4.01 16.80 -17.28
CA ASP A 416 -5.35 16.80 -16.67
C ASP A 416 -5.34 16.84 -15.14
N SER A 417 -4.22 16.57 -14.49
CA SER A 417 -4.08 16.65 -13.03
C SER A 417 -4.12 18.07 -12.49
N ILE A 418 -3.79 19.09 -13.29
CA ILE A 418 -3.88 20.50 -12.88
C ILE A 418 -5.22 21.08 -13.31
N ASN A 419 -6.04 21.46 -12.35
CA ASN A 419 -7.38 22.01 -12.59
C ASN A 419 -7.72 23.22 -11.71
N GLU A 420 -6.79 23.70 -10.90
CA GLU A 420 -6.96 24.85 -10.02
C GLU A 420 -5.67 25.65 -9.89
N ILE A 421 -5.81 26.98 -9.92
CA ILE A 421 -4.77 27.94 -9.56
C ILE A 421 -5.27 28.78 -8.40
N VAL A 422 -4.53 28.80 -7.30
CA VAL A 422 -4.81 29.63 -6.12
C VAL A 422 -3.79 30.77 -6.07
N ILE A 423 -4.27 31.99 -6.19
CA ILE A 423 -3.46 33.21 -6.15
C ILE A 423 -3.78 33.95 -4.86
N VAL A 424 -2.77 34.16 -4.01
CA VAL A 424 -2.93 34.93 -2.78
C VAL A 424 -2.34 36.32 -3.00
N ASP A 425 -3.19 37.30 -3.10
CA ASP A 425 -2.79 38.70 -3.32
C ASP A 425 -2.67 39.47 -2.00
N ASP A 426 -1.48 40.02 -1.75
CA ASP A 426 -1.13 40.74 -0.52
C ASP A 426 -1.43 42.26 -0.57
N GLY A 427 -2.47 42.62 -1.31
CA GLY A 427 -2.95 44.01 -1.43
C GLY A 427 -2.27 44.79 -2.56
N SER A 428 -2.24 44.20 -3.75
CA SER A 428 -1.74 44.87 -4.98
C SER A 428 -2.53 46.14 -5.32
N LYS A 429 -1.82 47.13 -5.90
CA LYS A 429 -2.39 48.45 -6.27
C LYS A 429 -2.09 48.82 -7.71
N ASP A 430 -1.54 47.92 -8.51
CA ASP A 430 -1.02 48.16 -9.85
C ASP A 430 -1.88 47.54 -10.98
N GLY A 431 -3.09 47.06 -10.67
CA GLY A 431 -3.95 46.37 -11.64
C GLY A 431 -3.79 44.85 -11.66
N THR A 432 -2.96 44.25 -10.78
CA THR A 432 -2.77 42.81 -10.70
C THR A 432 -4.10 42.05 -10.45
N VAL A 433 -4.93 42.59 -9.53
CA VAL A 433 -6.19 41.95 -9.13
C VAL A 433 -7.20 41.95 -10.29
N GLU A 434 -7.28 43.06 -11.01
CA GLU A 434 -8.16 43.24 -12.16
C GLU A 434 -7.83 42.24 -13.27
N ILE A 435 -6.57 42.06 -13.60
CA ILE A 435 -6.11 41.06 -14.57
C ILE A 435 -6.48 39.66 -14.15
N ILE A 436 -6.29 39.30 -12.87
CA ILE A 436 -6.66 37.95 -12.36
C ILE A 436 -8.16 37.72 -12.47
N GLU A 437 -9.00 38.71 -12.15
CA GLU A 437 -10.46 38.60 -12.23
C GLU A 437 -10.96 38.46 -13.68
N GLU A 438 -10.30 39.10 -14.66
CA GLU A 438 -10.59 38.90 -16.08
C GLU A 438 -10.34 37.44 -16.49
N TYR A 439 -9.17 36.89 -16.13
CA TYR A 439 -8.84 35.47 -16.41
C TYR A 439 -9.77 34.50 -15.72
N ARG A 440 -10.19 34.80 -14.49
CA ARG A 440 -11.15 33.99 -13.74
C ARG A 440 -12.52 33.89 -14.43
N LYS A 441 -12.97 34.98 -15.07
CA LYS A 441 -14.24 35.01 -15.82
C LYS A 441 -14.14 34.31 -17.18
N ALA A 442 -12.98 34.41 -17.84
CA ALA A 442 -12.77 33.87 -19.19
C ALA A 442 -12.49 32.38 -19.23
N ASN A 443 -12.05 31.76 -18.12
CA ASN A 443 -11.51 30.42 -18.12
C ASN A 443 -12.40 29.43 -17.37
N THR A 444 -12.81 28.34 -18.05
CA THR A 444 -13.67 27.31 -17.50
C THR A 444 -12.93 25.98 -17.26
N LYS A 445 -11.76 25.77 -17.88
CA LYS A 445 -11.00 24.49 -17.77
C LYS A 445 -10.18 24.42 -16.48
N ILE A 446 -9.53 25.49 -16.09
CA ILE A 446 -8.73 25.58 -14.86
C ILE A 446 -9.34 26.68 -14.00
N SER A 447 -9.84 26.31 -12.83
CA SER A 447 -10.47 27.29 -11.93
C SER A 447 -9.41 28.19 -11.28
N ILE A 448 -9.65 29.50 -11.25
CA ILE A 448 -8.82 30.46 -10.54
C ILE A 448 -9.50 30.84 -9.23
N ASN A 449 -8.80 30.62 -8.13
CA ASN A 449 -9.22 31.00 -6.78
C ASN A 449 -8.34 32.16 -6.30
N LEU A 450 -8.91 33.37 -6.23
CA LEU A 450 -8.22 34.57 -5.77
C LEU A 450 -8.52 34.82 -4.29
N VAL A 451 -7.48 34.78 -3.47
CA VAL A 451 -7.51 35.11 -2.03
C VAL A 451 -6.96 36.50 -1.82
N LYS A 452 -7.83 37.49 -1.61
CA LYS A 452 -7.43 38.90 -1.37
C LYS A 452 -7.10 39.12 0.09
N ARG A 453 -5.93 39.68 0.38
CA ARG A 453 -5.50 40.07 1.72
C ARG A 453 -5.26 41.58 1.77
N HIS A 454 -5.50 42.17 2.92
CA HIS A 454 -5.37 43.64 3.05
C HIS A 454 -3.95 44.09 3.49
N LYS A 455 -3.08 43.13 3.82
CA LYS A 455 -1.75 43.44 4.39
C LYS A 455 -0.71 42.40 3.99
N LYS A 456 0.46 42.87 3.57
CA LYS A 456 1.64 42.03 3.34
C LYS A 456 2.06 41.30 4.63
N MET A 457 2.08 39.97 4.62
CA MET A 457 2.44 39.14 5.76
C MET A 457 3.62 38.21 5.50
N GLY A 458 4.17 38.21 4.30
CA GLY A 458 5.30 37.38 3.89
C GLY A 458 4.90 36.20 3.02
N THR A 459 5.86 35.69 2.26
CA THR A 459 5.63 34.62 1.25
C THR A 459 5.19 33.32 1.91
N LEU A 460 5.79 32.92 3.03
CA LEU A 460 5.40 31.72 3.77
C LEU A 460 3.92 31.77 4.20
N ASP A 461 3.49 32.88 4.76
CA ASP A 461 2.12 33.05 5.24
C ASP A 461 1.12 33.06 4.06
N ALA A 462 1.50 33.71 2.95
CA ALA A 462 0.70 33.70 1.73
C ALA A 462 0.56 32.28 1.16
N GLN A 463 1.63 31.51 1.11
CA GLN A 463 1.58 30.15 0.57
C GLN A 463 0.82 29.17 1.51
N ILE A 464 0.90 29.34 2.83
CA ILE A 464 0.07 28.62 3.79
C ILE A 464 -1.41 28.96 3.59
N ALA A 465 -1.73 30.25 3.41
CA ALA A 465 -3.10 30.66 3.13
C ALA A 465 -3.61 30.09 1.80
N GLY A 466 -2.79 30.09 0.77
CA GLY A 466 -3.07 29.45 -0.52
C GLY A 466 -3.28 27.94 -0.40
N ALA A 467 -2.44 27.25 0.36
CA ALA A 467 -2.59 25.83 0.64
C ALA A 467 -3.91 25.51 1.36
N ARG A 468 -4.34 26.37 2.29
CA ARG A 468 -5.64 26.23 2.98
C ARG A 468 -6.84 26.47 2.07
N ALA A 469 -6.71 27.39 1.12
CA ALA A 469 -7.74 27.75 0.15
C ALA A 469 -7.83 26.75 -1.03
N ALA A 470 -6.76 26.00 -1.29
CA ALA A 470 -6.73 24.99 -2.34
C ALA A 470 -7.69 23.82 -2.06
N LYS A 471 -8.38 23.36 -3.11
CA LYS A 471 -9.37 22.27 -3.03
C LYS A 471 -8.71 20.90 -3.21
N ASN A 472 -7.63 20.83 -3.99
CA ASN A 472 -6.98 19.57 -4.32
C ASN A 472 -6.08 19.06 -3.19
N PRO A 473 -5.86 17.73 -3.11
CA PRO A 473 -5.03 17.11 -2.08
C PRO A 473 -3.53 17.44 -2.23
N TYR A 474 -3.10 17.92 -3.39
CA TYR A 474 -1.72 18.27 -3.69
C TYR A 474 -1.60 19.69 -4.23
N ILE A 475 -0.47 20.30 -3.93
CA ILE A 475 -0.17 21.67 -4.35
C ILE A 475 1.21 21.76 -4.98
N LEU A 476 1.28 22.48 -6.09
CA LEU A 476 2.52 22.94 -6.72
C LEU A 476 2.72 24.41 -6.35
N VAL A 477 3.70 24.69 -5.53
CA VAL A 477 4.05 26.06 -5.11
C VAL A 477 5.06 26.63 -6.08
N MET A 478 4.78 27.81 -6.64
CA MET A 478 5.68 28.53 -7.53
C MET A 478 5.40 30.04 -7.48
N ASP A 479 6.41 30.84 -7.82
CA ASP A 479 6.26 32.30 -7.92
C ASP A 479 5.66 32.70 -9.28
N CYS A 480 4.90 33.78 -9.32
CA CYS A 480 4.28 34.33 -10.55
C CYS A 480 5.11 35.38 -11.26
N ASP A 481 6.37 35.54 -10.87
CA ASP A 481 7.32 36.55 -11.42
C ASP A 481 8.15 36.05 -12.61
N LEU A 482 7.78 34.90 -13.18
CA LEU A 482 8.42 34.23 -14.33
C LEU A 482 9.86 33.73 -14.07
N GLN A 483 10.36 33.80 -12.83
CA GLN A 483 11.66 33.20 -12.47
C GLN A 483 11.59 31.68 -12.40
N HIS A 484 10.42 31.11 -12.05
CA HIS A 484 10.13 29.69 -12.06
C HIS A 484 9.50 29.31 -13.42
N PRO A 485 10.23 28.58 -14.28
CA PRO A 485 9.73 28.28 -15.62
C PRO A 485 8.58 27.27 -15.56
N VAL A 486 7.50 27.58 -16.25
CA VAL A 486 6.26 26.79 -16.24
C VAL A 486 6.40 25.45 -16.98
N GLU A 487 7.34 25.30 -17.90
CA GLU A 487 7.60 24.10 -18.67
C GLU A 487 7.97 22.89 -17.77
N TYR A 488 8.57 23.14 -16.61
CA TYR A 488 8.89 22.07 -15.64
C TYR A 488 7.66 21.53 -14.89
N ILE A 489 6.47 22.13 -15.04
CA ILE A 489 5.23 21.62 -14.45
C ILE A 489 5.02 20.16 -14.82
N LYS A 490 5.31 19.79 -16.06
CA LYS A 490 5.23 18.39 -16.53
C LYS A 490 6.15 17.48 -15.72
N ASP A 491 7.40 17.86 -15.52
CA ASP A 491 8.39 17.06 -14.78
C ASP A 491 7.99 16.90 -13.30
N PHE A 492 7.45 17.96 -12.69
CA PHE A 492 6.89 17.88 -11.33
C PHE A 492 5.74 16.86 -11.25
N VAL A 493 4.82 16.91 -12.20
CA VAL A 493 3.67 15.99 -12.25
C VAL A 493 4.10 14.56 -12.53
N GLU A 494 5.08 14.33 -13.39
CA GLU A 494 5.63 13.01 -13.67
C GLU A 494 6.28 12.41 -12.41
N LYS A 495 7.15 13.17 -11.75
CA LYS A 495 7.79 12.72 -10.50
C LYS A 495 6.79 12.52 -9.36
N PHE A 496 5.77 13.35 -9.30
CA PHE A 496 4.67 13.16 -8.37
C PHE A 496 3.91 11.84 -8.64
N LYS A 497 3.62 11.53 -9.92
CA LYS A 497 3.00 10.27 -10.31
C LYS A 497 3.88 9.04 -10.01
N GLU A 498 5.20 9.23 -9.88
CA GLU A 498 6.12 8.19 -9.40
C GLU A 498 6.01 7.94 -7.87
N GLY A 499 5.25 8.75 -7.13
CA GLY A 499 4.95 8.53 -5.70
C GLY A 499 5.74 9.38 -4.71
N TYR A 500 6.54 10.34 -5.15
CA TYR A 500 7.28 11.22 -4.24
C TYR A 500 6.34 12.12 -3.43
N SER A 501 6.59 12.20 -2.13
CA SER A 501 5.81 13.06 -1.21
C SER A 501 6.11 14.54 -1.41
N VAL A 502 7.35 14.86 -1.80
CA VAL A 502 7.80 16.20 -2.11
C VAL A 502 8.70 16.14 -3.34
N VAL A 503 8.40 16.97 -4.35
CA VAL A 503 9.24 17.18 -5.53
C VAL A 503 9.75 18.61 -5.50
N ILE A 504 11.06 18.80 -5.64
CA ILE A 504 11.72 20.10 -5.51
C ILE A 504 12.37 20.48 -6.85
N GLY A 505 12.08 21.65 -7.37
CA GLY A 505 12.84 22.25 -8.46
C GLY A 505 14.16 22.79 -7.93
N SER A 506 15.25 22.08 -8.21
CA SER A 506 16.57 22.35 -7.65
C SER A 506 17.45 23.14 -8.62
N ARG A 507 18.13 24.13 -8.08
CA ARG A 507 19.12 24.96 -8.79
C ARG A 507 20.54 24.38 -8.75
N TYR A 508 20.75 23.31 -7.96
CA TYR A 508 22.09 22.84 -7.56
C TYR A 508 22.39 21.39 -7.87
N ILE A 509 21.52 20.71 -8.59
CA ILE A 509 21.80 19.35 -9.07
C ILE A 509 22.31 19.35 -10.51
N VAL A 510 22.86 18.24 -10.96
CA VAL A 510 23.34 18.08 -12.35
C VAL A 510 22.19 18.32 -13.33
N GLY A 511 22.45 19.16 -14.34
CA GLY A 511 21.43 19.57 -15.32
C GLY A 511 20.71 20.88 -14.99
N SER A 512 20.88 21.43 -13.78
CA SER A 512 20.33 22.74 -13.43
C SER A 512 21.14 23.88 -14.08
N LYS A 513 20.43 24.95 -14.42
CA LYS A 513 21.04 26.20 -14.89
C LYS A 513 20.55 27.34 -14.02
N ASN A 514 21.43 28.29 -13.76
CA ASN A 514 21.12 29.47 -12.96
C ASN A 514 21.61 30.74 -13.68
N ASN A 515 20.64 31.53 -14.15
CA ASN A 515 20.92 32.78 -14.88
C ASN A 515 20.91 33.99 -13.94
N TRP A 516 21.22 33.79 -12.67
CA TRP A 516 21.34 34.84 -11.70
C TRP A 516 22.71 35.52 -11.77
N GLU A 517 22.78 36.76 -11.27
CA GLU A 517 24.06 37.42 -11.01
C GLU A 517 24.89 36.59 -10.01
N TYR A 518 26.19 36.50 -10.25
CA TYR A 518 27.16 35.74 -9.45
C TYR A 518 27.05 36.00 -7.93
N LYS A 519 26.89 37.28 -7.55
CA LYS A 519 26.74 37.68 -6.14
C LYS A 519 25.49 37.08 -5.49
N ARG A 520 24.38 37.05 -6.23
CA ARG A 520 23.11 36.46 -5.74
C ARG A 520 23.22 34.95 -5.56
N GLU A 521 23.94 34.30 -6.46
CA GLU A 521 24.19 32.87 -6.35
C GLU A 521 25.02 32.51 -5.11
N ILE A 522 26.11 33.26 -4.84
CA ILE A 522 26.94 33.08 -3.64
C ILE A 522 26.09 33.20 -2.37
N ILE A 523 25.26 34.24 -2.25
CA ILE A 523 24.40 34.45 -1.10
C ILE A 523 23.44 33.25 -0.90
N SER A 524 22.85 32.76 -1.99
CA SER A 524 21.95 31.61 -1.92
C SER A 524 22.68 30.33 -1.49
N ARG A 525 23.93 30.12 -1.94
CA ARG A 525 24.78 28.99 -1.52
C ARG A 525 25.19 29.10 -0.06
N ILE A 526 25.53 30.28 0.44
CA ILE A 526 25.84 30.53 1.84
C ILE A 526 24.61 30.22 2.71
N ALA A 527 23.44 30.73 2.34
CA ALA A 527 22.21 30.46 3.06
C ALA A 527 21.86 28.94 3.10
N THR A 528 22.11 28.22 2.00
CA THR A 528 21.95 26.77 1.93
C THR A 528 22.94 26.06 2.85
N ALA A 529 24.21 26.48 2.88
CA ALA A 529 25.21 25.91 3.79
C ALA A 529 24.84 26.13 5.27
N ILE A 530 24.34 27.30 5.63
CA ILE A 530 23.83 27.59 6.99
C ILE A 530 22.64 26.65 7.33
N ALA A 531 21.70 26.50 6.40
CA ALA A 531 20.57 25.59 6.62
C ALA A 531 21.03 24.14 6.83
N HIS A 532 22.02 23.67 6.07
CA HIS A 532 22.60 22.33 6.24
C HIS A 532 23.31 22.16 7.58
N ALA A 533 24.08 23.17 8.02
CA ALA A 533 24.78 23.13 9.29
C ALA A 533 23.81 23.09 10.49
N MET A 534 22.71 23.82 10.41
CA MET A 534 21.71 23.86 11.49
C MET A 534 20.74 22.67 11.45
N PHE A 535 20.46 22.13 10.26
CA PHE A 535 19.49 21.02 10.07
C PHE A 535 20.15 19.89 9.29
N LEU A 536 20.95 19.07 9.96
CA LEU A 536 21.74 18.00 9.35
C LEU A 536 20.93 17.04 8.46
N PHE A 537 19.64 16.84 8.75
CA PHE A 537 18.78 16.03 7.91
C PHE A 537 18.53 16.60 6.51
N THR A 538 18.72 17.93 6.33
CA THR A 538 18.59 18.58 5.02
C THR A 538 19.81 18.37 4.12
N MET A 539 20.93 17.85 4.61
CA MET A 539 22.16 17.63 3.84
C MET A 539 21.98 16.75 2.60
N LYS A 540 20.94 15.90 2.60
CA LYS A 540 20.61 15.05 1.45
C LYS A 540 19.88 15.81 0.33
N ILE A 541 19.40 17.02 0.59
CA ILE A 541 18.65 17.87 -0.32
C ILE A 541 19.58 18.99 -0.75
N LYS A 542 19.86 19.12 -2.04
CA LYS A 542 20.80 20.13 -2.55
C LYS A 542 20.24 21.54 -2.48
N ASP A 543 18.91 21.69 -2.64
CA ASP A 543 18.24 22.99 -2.63
C ASP A 543 17.04 23.06 -1.65
N PRO A 544 17.29 23.03 -0.33
CA PRO A 544 16.23 23.09 0.68
C PRO A 544 15.57 24.48 0.76
N LEU A 545 16.10 25.48 0.07
CA LEU A 545 15.60 26.86 0.04
C LEU A 545 14.85 27.21 -1.24
N SER A 546 14.56 26.23 -2.09
CA SER A 546 13.79 26.45 -3.32
C SER A 546 12.37 26.95 -3.00
N GLY A 547 11.89 27.90 -3.83
CA GLY A 547 10.50 28.37 -3.84
C GLY A 547 9.59 27.56 -4.77
N TYR A 548 10.15 26.62 -5.55
CA TYR A 548 9.45 25.84 -6.55
C TYR A 548 9.41 24.38 -6.12
N PHE A 549 8.25 23.92 -5.60
CA PHE A 549 8.10 22.55 -5.10
C PHE A 549 6.65 22.08 -5.13
N LEU A 550 6.47 20.78 -5.28
CA LEU A 550 5.18 20.09 -5.16
C LEU A 550 5.15 19.28 -3.87
N CYS A 551 4.03 19.34 -3.15
CA CYS A 551 3.85 18.54 -1.93
C CYS A 551 2.36 18.24 -1.66
N ARG A 552 2.07 17.41 -0.67
CA ARG A 552 0.70 17.25 -0.16
C ARG A 552 0.22 18.57 0.46
N ARG A 553 -0.99 19.00 0.10
CA ARG A 553 -1.61 20.22 0.62
C ARG A 553 -1.57 20.32 2.15
N GLU A 554 -1.90 19.22 2.84
CA GLU A 554 -1.94 19.16 4.29
C GLU A 554 -0.60 19.45 4.95
N MET A 555 0.51 19.09 4.30
CA MET A 555 1.86 19.35 4.83
C MET A 555 2.14 20.84 5.01
N LEU A 556 1.67 21.67 4.08
CA LEU A 556 1.82 23.12 4.17
C LEU A 556 0.65 23.79 4.89
N ALA A 557 -0.59 23.36 4.64
CA ALA A 557 -1.80 23.93 5.21
C ALA A 557 -1.89 23.78 6.74
N SER A 558 -1.32 22.71 7.31
CA SER A 558 -1.29 22.46 8.77
C SER A 558 -0.26 23.30 9.52
N LEU A 559 0.69 23.89 8.81
CA LEU A 559 1.72 24.70 9.45
C LEU A 559 1.14 25.99 10.03
N LYS A 560 1.71 26.43 11.14
CA LYS A 560 1.37 27.74 11.72
C LYS A 560 2.04 28.84 10.88
N PRO A 561 1.31 29.87 10.46
CA PRO A 561 1.90 30.98 9.72
C PRO A 561 2.88 31.74 10.63
N TYR A 562 4.04 32.07 10.08
CA TYR A 562 5.01 32.88 10.77
C TYR A 562 5.26 34.17 9.97
N ARG A 563 4.98 35.30 10.55
CA ARG A 563 5.05 36.59 9.85
C ARG A 563 6.43 36.90 9.31
N SER A 564 6.49 37.48 8.11
CA SER A 564 7.71 37.98 7.46
C SER A 564 8.75 36.92 7.10
N MET A 565 8.36 35.67 6.88
CA MET A 565 9.23 34.58 6.47
C MET A 565 9.13 34.31 4.94
N TYR A 566 10.24 33.86 4.33
CA TYR A 566 10.40 33.76 2.89
C TYR A 566 10.81 32.37 2.37
N LYS A 567 11.05 31.39 3.26
CA LYS A 567 11.56 30.05 2.90
C LYS A 567 10.58 28.93 3.27
N PRO A 568 9.46 28.83 2.56
CA PRO A 568 8.38 27.91 2.90
C PRO A 568 8.79 26.45 2.80
N LEU A 569 9.63 26.06 1.82
CA LEU A 569 10.11 24.70 1.71
C LEU A 569 10.96 24.28 2.92
N LEU A 570 11.92 25.14 3.34
CA LEU A 570 12.72 24.83 4.53
C LEU A 570 11.84 24.66 5.76
N TYR A 571 10.87 25.56 5.95
CA TYR A 571 9.92 25.48 7.05
C TYR A 571 9.10 24.18 7.01
N LEU A 572 8.59 23.81 5.83
CA LEU A 572 7.89 22.56 5.61
C LEU A 572 8.76 21.34 5.97
N LEU A 573 10.02 21.30 5.51
CA LEU A 573 10.94 20.20 5.77
C LEU A 573 11.28 20.04 7.26
N ILE A 574 11.43 21.16 7.98
CA ILE A 574 11.74 21.18 9.40
C ILE A 574 10.57 20.60 10.23
N PHE A 575 9.35 21.08 9.99
CA PHE A 575 8.19 20.68 10.76
C PHE A 575 7.52 19.38 10.29
N ASN A 576 7.92 18.88 9.09
CA ASN A 576 7.55 17.57 8.58
C ASN A 576 8.79 16.67 8.38
N ASN A 577 9.68 16.60 9.36
CA ASN A 577 10.95 15.86 9.30
C ASN A 577 10.80 14.34 9.06
N LYS A 578 9.58 13.82 9.08
CA LYS A 578 9.25 12.44 8.73
C LYS A 578 9.14 12.19 7.21
N ILE A 579 9.20 13.25 6.39
CA ILE A 579 9.18 13.11 4.94
C ILE A 579 10.49 12.43 4.50
N LYS A 580 10.39 11.28 3.85
CA LYS A 580 11.54 10.50 3.40
C LYS A 580 11.63 10.42 1.88
N ASP A 581 10.51 10.64 1.20
CA ASP A 581 10.39 10.46 -0.25
C ASP A 581 10.41 11.83 -0.93
N ILE A 582 11.63 12.38 -1.04
CA ILE A 582 11.89 13.69 -1.65
C ILE A 582 12.68 13.47 -2.93
N ARG A 583 12.25 14.12 -4.01
CA ARG A 583 12.94 14.15 -5.29
C ARG A 583 13.29 15.57 -5.68
N GLU A 584 14.51 15.78 -6.14
CA GLU A 584 14.91 17.01 -6.81
C GLU A 584 14.91 16.80 -8.32
N ILE A 585 14.36 17.75 -9.05
CA ILE A 585 14.44 17.86 -10.51
C ILE A 585 15.27 19.07 -10.88
N PRO A 586 16.10 18.99 -11.94
CA PRO A 586 16.90 20.13 -12.37
C PRO A 586 15.98 21.19 -12.99
N ILE A 587 16.16 22.45 -12.61
CA ILE A 587 15.45 23.57 -13.22
C ILE A 587 16.43 24.63 -13.70
N GLU A 588 16.01 25.41 -14.68
CA GLU A 588 16.68 26.61 -15.11
C GLU A 588 16.01 27.83 -14.47
N MET A 589 16.71 28.50 -13.53
CA MET A 589 16.18 29.75 -12.96
C MET A 589 16.41 30.89 -13.95
N ARG A 590 15.34 31.63 -14.22
CA ARG A 590 15.37 32.77 -15.15
C ARG A 590 15.55 34.11 -14.44
N SER A 591 16.00 35.11 -15.16
CA SER A 591 15.92 36.51 -14.72
C SER A 591 14.45 36.98 -14.80
N ARG A 592 14.07 37.88 -13.91
CA ARG A 592 12.74 38.47 -13.89
C ARG A 592 12.60 39.44 -15.09
N PRO A 593 11.57 39.31 -15.94
CA PRO A 593 11.39 40.21 -17.09
C PRO A 593 10.94 41.61 -16.71
N SER A 594 10.17 41.77 -15.63
CA SER A 594 9.61 43.06 -15.19
C SER A 594 9.65 43.20 -13.66
N GLY A 595 9.90 44.41 -13.19
CA GLY A 595 9.94 44.78 -11.78
C GLY A 595 11.27 44.52 -11.08
N GLU A 596 11.53 45.27 -10.00
CA GLU A 596 12.73 45.08 -9.17
C GLU A 596 12.57 43.99 -8.14
N SER A 597 13.67 43.30 -7.81
CA SER A 597 13.66 42.30 -6.73
C SER A 597 13.40 42.97 -5.38
N LYS A 598 12.30 42.70 -4.76
CA LYS A 598 11.90 43.26 -3.44
C LYS A 598 12.84 42.87 -2.29
N ILE A 599 13.84 42.02 -2.56
CA ILE A 599 14.75 41.43 -1.56
C ILE A 599 16.21 41.90 -1.76
N VAL A 600 16.64 42.30 -2.96
CA VAL A 600 18.07 42.31 -3.36
C VAL A 600 18.74 43.71 -3.38
N ASN A 601 18.07 44.78 -3.02
CA ASN A 601 18.72 46.10 -3.06
C ASN A 601 19.86 46.30 -2.03
N ASN A 602 20.05 45.34 -1.08
CA ASN A 602 21.15 45.35 -0.14
C ASN A 602 21.55 43.90 0.25
N TYR A 603 22.67 43.44 -0.29
CA TYR A 603 23.16 42.05 -0.09
C TYR A 603 23.42 41.70 1.37
N THR A 604 24.00 42.62 2.16
CA THR A 604 24.27 42.39 3.59
C THR A 604 22.98 42.25 4.40
N LYS A 605 21.97 43.06 4.13
CA LYS A 605 20.64 42.93 4.74
C LYS A 605 19.96 41.62 4.35
N THR A 606 20.14 41.18 3.13
CA THR A 606 19.55 39.91 2.63
C THR A 606 20.16 38.69 3.33
N VAL A 607 21.49 38.66 3.48
CA VAL A 607 22.18 37.60 4.23
C VAL A 607 21.73 37.58 5.69
N ALA A 608 21.73 38.77 6.33
CA ALA A 608 21.29 38.90 7.72
C ALA A 608 19.83 38.46 7.92
N MET A 609 18.95 38.78 6.97
CA MET A 609 17.55 38.38 6.99
C MET A 609 17.41 36.86 6.88
N TYR A 610 18.07 36.19 5.95
CA TYR A 610 18.01 34.75 5.77
C TYR A 610 18.64 34.02 6.96
N SER A 611 19.78 34.48 7.48
CA SER A 611 20.41 33.90 8.65
C SER A 611 19.51 33.99 9.89
N ARG A 612 18.86 35.14 10.08
CA ARG A 612 17.88 35.36 11.15
C ARG A 612 16.67 34.43 11.00
N GLU A 613 16.15 34.28 9.78
CA GLU A 613 15.01 33.38 9.51
C GLU A 613 15.36 31.93 9.84
N ILE A 614 16.52 31.44 9.37
CA ILE A 614 17.01 30.09 9.65
C ILE A 614 17.20 29.88 11.16
N LEU A 615 17.74 30.89 11.88
CA LEU A 615 17.91 30.84 13.34
C LEU A 615 16.58 30.76 14.08
N ILE A 616 15.57 31.53 13.63
CA ILE A 616 14.22 31.44 14.20
C ILE A 616 13.63 30.04 13.98
N TYR A 617 13.76 29.47 12.79
CA TYR A 617 13.32 28.09 12.53
C TYR A 617 14.02 27.09 13.44
N TYR A 618 15.31 27.27 13.70
CA TYR A 618 16.09 26.41 14.60
C TYR A 618 15.59 26.51 16.05
N THR A 619 15.32 27.72 16.53
CA THR A 619 14.80 27.92 17.89
C THR A 619 13.39 27.31 18.05
N GLU A 620 12.51 27.49 17.08
CA GLU A 620 11.16 26.92 17.12
C GLU A 620 11.20 25.37 16.99
N TYR A 621 12.07 24.82 16.17
CA TYR A 621 12.29 23.38 16.04
C TYR A 621 12.73 22.78 17.38
N ASN A 622 13.70 23.40 18.05
CA ASN A 622 14.17 22.93 19.35
C ASN A 622 13.08 23.04 20.42
N LYS A 623 12.32 24.13 20.48
CA LYS A 623 11.17 24.27 21.38
C LYS A 623 10.13 23.17 21.15
N ALA A 624 9.85 22.81 19.89
CA ALA A 624 8.92 21.73 19.57
C ALA A 624 9.46 20.36 20.02
N LYS A 625 10.77 20.14 19.90
CA LYS A 625 11.43 18.88 20.30
C LYS A 625 11.44 18.67 21.82
N TRP A 626 11.49 19.75 22.62
CA TRP A 626 11.48 19.67 24.09
C TRP A 626 10.07 19.61 24.69
N LYS A 627 9.00 19.75 23.89
CA LYS A 627 7.60 19.64 24.34
C LYS A 627 7.00 18.25 24.15
N ILE A 628 7.78 17.31 23.58
CA ILE A 628 7.45 15.91 23.43
C ILE A 628 8.21 15.11 24.48
#